data_2211e484a36f6e830c66e8a437061f0d
#
_entry.id   2211e484a36f6e830c66e8a437061f0d
#
_cell.length_a   1.000
_cell.length_b   1.000
_cell.length_c   1.000
_cell.angle_alpha   90.00
_cell.angle_beta   90.00
_cell.angle_gamma   90.00
#
_symmetry.space_group_name_H-M   'P 1'
#
loop_
_entity.id
_entity.type
_entity.pdbx_description
1 polymer ?
#
loop_
_entity_poly.entity_id
_entity_poly.type
_entity_poly.pdbx_seq_one_letter_code
_entity_poly.pdbx_strand_id
1 'polypeptide(L)'
;PYHVGEVISERSRLLLQTPESLRESLDIDVRIATEVVAIDREAKTVSVREVDTGKEYTESYDKLALCMGAEAVRPPLPGIDHPAVEVLRRIGDMDRIKTRLDAAIDAQKAGRRGTVTAVVVGAGYIGLEMAENLHHRGVKVDVVELAPQILPPVDADIAAPVERHLRMRGIGLHLSTAAAAFQPLADADGNDRVSVELNSGTTLKADLVILAAGVKPAVQLVKDAGIELGERGGIKVDTHMRTSDPSIYAAGDAVET
;
A
#
# COMPACT_ATOMS: atom_id res chain seq x y z
N PRO A 1 -7.14 5.93 2.20
CA PRO A 1 -8.26 5.59 3.11
C PRO A 1 -9.49 6.47 2.92
N TYR A 2 -9.38 7.79 3.01
CA TYR A 2 -10.48 8.76 3.09
C TYR A 2 -11.43 8.77 1.88
N HIS A 3 -10.96 8.47 0.66
CA HIS A 3 -11.84 8.31 -0.50
C HIS A 3 -12.59 6.95 -0.46
N VAL A 4 -11.97 5.90 0.05
CA VAL A 4 -12.64 4.61 0.30
C VAL A 4 -13.76 4.80 1.33
N GLY A 5 -13.51 5.60 2.36
CA GLY A 5 -14.47 5.97 3.40
C GLY A 5 -15.54 6.99 2.97
N GLU A 6 -15.46 7.53 1.74
CA GLU A 6 -16.33 8.62 1.23
C GLU A 6 -16.22 9.95 2.00
N VAL A 7 -15.23 10.09 2.86
CA VAL A 7 -14.90 11.38 3.51
C VAL A 7 -14.41 12.38 2.46
N ILE A 8 -13.63 11.91 1.49
CA ILE A 8 -13.31 12.65 0.25
C ILE A 8 -14.12 12.00 -0.87
N SER A 9 -15.24 12.61 -1.25
CA SER A 9 -16.17 12.05 -2.23
C SER A 9 -15.65 12.09 -3.67
N GLU A 10 -14.91 13.15 -4.02
CA GLU A 10 -14.41 13.37 -5.38
C GLU A 10 -13.00 12.80 -5.56
N ARG A 11 -12.84 11.82 -6.46
CA ARG A 11 -11.55 11.19 -6.77
C ARG A 11 -10.50 12.20 -7.29
N SER A 12 -10.92 13.19 -8.06
CA SER A 12 -10.03 14.26 -8.58
C SER A 12 -9.31 15.04 -7.48
N ARG A 13 -9.93 15.19 -6.31
CA ARG A 13 -9.34 15.87 -5.15
C ARG A 13 -8.17 15.12 -4.50
N LEU A 14 -7.92 13.88 -4.90
CA LEU A 14 -6.74 13.11 -4.49
C LEU A 14 -5.49 13.52 -5.30
N LEU A 15 -5.68 14.13 -6.47
CA LEU A 15 -4.61 14.60 -7.34
C LEU A 15 -4.34 16.07 -7.06
N LEU A 16 -3.38 16.35 -6.18
CA LEU A 16 -3.02 17.72 -5.79
C LEU A 16 -2.30 18.48 -6.90
N GLN A 17 -1.61 17.75 -7.78
CA GLN A 17 -0.88 18.28 -8.92
C GLN A 17 -1.17 17.42 -10.16
N THR A 18 -1.17 18.04 -11.32
CA THR A 18 -1.24 17.37 -12.62
C THR A 18 0.04 17.59 -13.42
N PRO A 19 0.33 16.77 -14.45
CA PRO A 19 1.46 17.02 -15.34
C PRO A 19 1.48 18.44 -15.90
N GLU A 20 0.31 18.95 -16.27
CA GLU A 20 0.13 20.31 -16.82
C GLU A 20 0.49 21.37 -15.78
N SER A 21 -0.04 21.23 -14.55
CA SER A 21 0.24 22.20 -13.48
C SER A 21 1.71 22.23 -13.07
N LEU A 22 2.40 21.07 -13.10
CA LEU A 22 3.83 20.99 -12.81
C LEU A 22 4.66 21.61 -13.94
N ARG A 23 4.25 21.43 -15.20
CA ARG A 23 4.90 22.09 -16.34
C ARG A 23 4.73 23.60 -16.30
N GLU A 24 3.52 24.09 -16.03
CA GLU A 24 3.22 25.53 -16.00
C GLU A 24 3.90 26.25 -14.83
N SER A 25 3.94 25.62 -13.65
CA SER A 25 4.45 26.26 -12.43
C SER A 25 5.95 26.08 -12.19
N LEU A 26 6.53 24.96 -12.65
CA LEU A 26 7.90 24.55 -12.33
C LEU A 26 8.74 24.20 -13.55
N ASP A 27 8.18 24.28 -14.76
CA ASP A 27 8.84 23.90 -16.03
C ASP A 27 9.37 22.43 -16.01
N ILE A 28 8.60 21.52 -15.38
CA ILE A 28 8.94 20.11 -15.30
C ILE A 28 8.24 19.33 -16.41
N ASP A 29 9.00 18.59 -17.24
CA ASP A 29 8.44 17.61 -18.17
C ASP A 29 8.06 16.32 -17.44
N VAL A 30 6.77 16.18 -17.14
CA VAL A 30 6.23 15.01 -16.43
C VAL A 30 5.71 13.99 -17.42
N ARG A 31 6.29 12.79 -17.40
CA ARG A 31 5.90 11.65 -18.24
C ARG A 31 5.17 10.61 -17.38
N ILE A 32 3.85 10.55 -17.51
CA ILE A 32 3.01 9.54 -16.87
C ILE A 32 2.99 8.23 -17.67
N ALA A 33 2.51 7.15 -17.08
CA ALA A 33 2.50 5.81 -17.69
C ALA A 33 3.88 5.42 -18.28
N THR A 34 4.95 5.84 -17.61
CA THR A 34 6.34 5.73 -18.07
C THR A 34 7.19 5.20 -16.92
N GLU A 35 7.95 4.14 -17.16
CA GLU A 35 8.77 3.45 -16.17
C GLU A 35 10.25 3.46 -16.56
N VAL A 36 11.13 3.83 -15.64
CA VAL A 36 12.57 3.62 -15.78
C VAL A 36 12.88 2.17 -15.41
N VAL A 37 13.42 1.41 -16.36
CA VAL A 37 13.66 -0.04 -16.21
C VAL A 37 15.15 -0.40 -16.02
N ALA A 38 16.06 0.51 -16.36
CA ALA A 38 17.49 0.33 -16.11
C ALA A 38 18.21 1.69 -15.97
N ILE A 39 19.35 1.69 -15.28
CA ILE A 39 20.25 2.84 -15.14
C ILE A 39 21.64 2.40 -15.61
N ASP A 40 22.18 3.04 -16.64
CA ASP A 40 23.57 2.92 -17.04
C ASP A 40 24.36 4.11 -16.48
N ARG A 41 25.17 3.83 -15.46
CA ARG A 41 25.94 4.83 -14.72
C ARG A 41 27.13 5.35 -15.52
N GLU A 42 27.73 4.52 -16.36
CA GLU A 42 28.90 4.87 -17.17
C GLU A 42 28.48 5.77 -18.34
N ALA A 43 27.43 5.39 -19.04
CA ALA A 43 26.86 6.18 -20.14
C ALA A 43 26.04 7.39 -19.63
N LYS A 44 25.70 7.45 -18.34
CA LYS A 44 24.77 8.41 -17.73
C LYS A 44 23.44 8.46 -18.47
N THR A 45 22.83 7.29 -18.64
CA THR A 45 21.53 7.15 -19.29
C THR A 45 20.59 6.28 -18.45
N VAL A 46 19.29 6.45 -18.70
CA VAL A 46 18.25 5.55 -18.19
C VAL A 46 17.49 4.94 -19.37
N SER A 47 17.19 3.64 -19.25
CA SER A 47 16.26 2.99 -20.17
C SER A 47 14.84 3.19 -19.65
N VAL A 48 13.98 3.65 -20.52
CA VAL A 48 12.61 4.07 -20.22
C VAL A 48 11.64 3.26 -21.05
N ARG A 49 10.57 2.75 -20.42
CA ARG A 49 9.50 1.99 -21.06
C ARG A 49 8.17 2.72 -20.90
N GLU A 50 7.48 2.97 -22.01
CA GLU A 50 6.07 3.38 -21.99
C GLU A 50 5.21 2.19 -21.61
N VAL A 51 4.46 2.28 -20.52
CA VAL A 51 3.71 1.14 -19.95
C VAL A 51 2.60 0.67 -20.89
N ASP A 52 1.93 1.61 -21.57
CA ASP A 52 0.77 1.30 -22.42
C ASP A 52 1.15 0.70 -23.77
N THR A 53 2.30 1.10 -24.33
CA THR A 53 2.75 0.68 -25.67
C THR A 53 3.84 -0.39 -25.63
N GLY A 54 4.54 -0.50 -24.49
CA GLY A 54 5.75 -1.34 -24.36
C GLY A 54 6.97 -0.77 -25.09
N LYS A 55 6.88 0.43 -25.68
CA LYS A 55 7.99 1.06 -26.39
C LYS A 55 9.09 1.44 -25.41
N GLU A 56 10.32 1.10 -25.76
CA GLU A 56 11.50 1.49 -24.99
C GLU A 56 12.33 2.55 -25.71
N TYR A 57 12.93 3.43 -24.92
CA TYR A 57 13.86 4.46 -25.38
C TYR A 57 14.86 4.79 -24.29
N THR A 58 15.88 5.58 -24.62
CA THR A 58 16.95 5.97 -23.69
C THR A 58 16.94 7.48 -23.48
N GLU A 59 17.07 7.91 -22.22
CA GLU A 59 17.25 9.32 -21.85
C GLU A 59 18.62 9.49 -21.18
N SER A 60 19.32 10.56 -21.52
CA SER A 60 20.57 10.96 -20.86
C SER A 60 20.32 11.88 -19.68
N TYR A 61 21.24 11.89 -18.71
CA TYR A 61 21.17 12.80 -17.58
C TYR A 61 22.53 13.37 -17.20
N ASP A 62 22.58 14.60 -16.75
CA ASP A 62 23.73 15.17 -16.04
C ASP A 62 23.68 14.82 -14.55
N LYS A 63 22.47 14.88 -13.97
CA LYS A 63 22.16 14.47 -12.60
C LYS A 63 20.85 13.68 -12.60
N LEU A 64 20.84 12.61 -11.81
CA LEU A 64 19.67 11.75 -11.62
C LEU A 64 19.21 11.81 -10.17
N ALA A 65 17.91 12.07 -9.95
CA ALA A 65 17.28 11.98 -8.63
C ALA A 65 16.37 10.75 -8.54
N LEU A 66 16.63 9.88 -7.58
CA LEU A 66 15.88 8.65 -7.32
C LEU A 66 14.85 8.90 -6.21
N CYS A 67 13.57 8.96 -6.57
CA CYS A 67 12.46 9.24 -5.65
C CYS A 67 11.36 8.17 -5.73
N MET A 68 11.73 6.89 -5.92
CA MET A 68 10.80 5.78 -6.15
C MET A 68 9.99 5.38 -4.89
N GLY A 69 10.37 5.88 -3.71
CA GLY A 69 9.65 5.60 -2.46
C GLY A 69 9.75 4.14 -2.01
N ALA A 70 8.66 3.62 -1.45
CA ALA A 70 8.58 2.28 -0.88
C ALA A 70 7.47 1.45 -1.54
N GLU A 71 7.55 0.14 -1.43
CA GLU A 71 6.55 -0.84 -1.85
C GLU A 71 5.81 -1.40 -0.64
N ALA A 72 4.54 -1.73 -0.80
CA ALA A 72 3.79 -2.45 0.23
C ALA A 72 4.34 -3.88 0.40
N VAL A 73 4.51 -4.29 1.64
CA VAL A 73 4.94 -5.66 1.94
C VAL A 73 3.79 -6.62 1.68
N ARG A 74 4.05 -7.63 0.83
CA ARG A 74 3.19 -8.80 0.64
C ARG A 74 3.95 -10.02 1.16
N PRO A 75 3.65 -10.51 2.38
CA PRO A 75 4.32 -11.68 2.91
C PRO A 75 3.99 -12.92 2.06
N PRO A 76 4.91 -13.89 1.92
CA PRO A 76 4.70 -15.06 1.08
C PRO A 76 3.77 -16.08 1.77
N LEU A 77 2.50 -15.71 1.91
CA LEU A 77 1.47 -16.54 2.54
C LEU A 77 0.63 -17.27 1.48
N PRO A 78 0.18 -18.50 1.74
CA PRO A 78 -0.75 -19.20 0.86
C PRO A 78 -1.99 -18.36 0.58
N GLY A 79 -2.37 -18.25 -0.69
CA GLY A 79 -3.55 -17.51 -1.13
C GLY A 79 -3.43 -15.99 -1.12
N ILE A 80 -2.23 -15.42 -0.95
CA ILE A 80 -1.99 -13.97 -0.90
C ILE A 80 -2.45 -13.24 -2.18
N ASP A 81 -2.49 -13.94 -3.31
CA ASP A 81 -2.88 -13.39 -4.61
C ASP A 81 -4.39 -13.47 -4.87
N HIS A 82 -5.18 -13.89 -3.88
CA HIS A 82 -6.63 -13.91 -4.00
C HIS A 82 -7.16 -12.49 -4.32
N PRO A 83 -8.15 -12.33 -5.25
CA PRO A 83 -8.63 -11.00 -5.67
C PRO A 83 -9.24 -10.14 -4.56
N ALA A 84 -9.65 -10.73 -3.44
CA ALA A 84 -10.14 -10.01 -2.27
C ALA A 84 -9.02 -9.49 -1.35
N VAL A 85 -7.75 -9.85 -1.61
CA VAL A 85 -6.59 -9.46 -0.80
C VAL A 85 -5.85 -8.32 -1.50
N GLU A 86 -6.00 -7.11 -0.99
CA GLU A 86 -5.49 -5.88 -1.57
C GLU A 86 -4.46 -5.21 -0.67
N VAL A 87 -3.54 -4.49 -1.28
CA VAL A 87 -2.66 -3.51 -0.60
C VAL A 87 -3.17 -2.10 -0.90
N LEU A 88 -2.78 -1.12 -0.10
CA LEU A 88 -3.07 0.29 -0.37
C LEU A 88 -1.77 1.09 -0.44
N ARG A 89 -1.28 1.33 -1.67
CA ARG A 89 -0.09 2.15 -1.92
C ARG A 89 -0.33 3.19 -3.00
N ARG A 90 -1.01 2.81 -4.09
CA ARG A 90 -1.24 3.65 -5.27
C ARG A 90 -2.72 3.98 -5.41
N ILE A 91 -3.04 5.00 -6.21
CA ILE A 91 -4.44 5.38 -6.51
C ILE A 91 -5.20 4.21 -7.15
N GLY A 92 -4.56 3.43 -8.03
CA GLY A 92 -5.16 2.24 -8.62
C GLY A 92 -5.55 1.16 -7.59
N ASP A 93 -4.78 1.01 -6.50
CA ASP A 93 -5.14 0.11 -5.40
C ASP A 93 -6.42 0.61 -4.70
N MET A 94 -6.46 1.90 -4.41
CA MET A 94 -7.63 2.55 -3.82
C MET A 94 -8.87 2.39 -4.72
N ASP A 95 -8.74 2.55 -6.05
CA ASP A 95 -9.83 2.36 -6.99
C ASP A 95 -10.37 0.92 -6.95
N ARG A 96 -9.50 -0.10 -6.92
CA ARG A 96 -9.89 -1.52 -6.80
C ARG A 96 -10.60 -1.81 -5.48
N ILE A 97 -10.02 -1.34 -4.37
CA ILE A 97 -10.61 -1.48 -3.03
C ILE A 97 -12.00 -0.87 -3.01
N LYS A 98 -12.15 0.38 -3.50
CA LYS A 98 -13.43 1.07 -3.51
C LYS A 98 -14.45 0.36 -4.38
N THR A 99 -14.08 -0.05 -5.58
CA THR A 99 -14.98 -0.79 -6.49
C THR A 99 -15.51 -2.07 -5.85
N ARG A 100 -14.65 -2.87 -5.23
CA ARG A 100 -15.03 -4.09 -4.53
C ARG A 100 -15.95 -3.80 -3.33
N LEU A 101 -15.60 -2.80 -2.54
CA LEU A 101 -16.36 -2.40 -1.37
C LEU A 101 -17.76 -1.90 -1.74
N ASP A 102 -17.86 -1.03 -2.74
CA ASP A 102 -19.14 -0.48 -3.22
C ASP A 102 -20.05 -1.59 -3.74
N ALA A 103 -19.52 -2.52 -4.54
CA ALA A 103 -20.28 -3.68 -5.03
C ALA A 103 -20.80 -4.56 -3.89
N ALA A 104 -19.99 -4.79 -2.84
CA ALA A 104 -20.40 -5.56 -1.67
C ALA A 104 -21.49 -4.85 -0.86
N ILE A 105 -21.37 -3.55 -0.64
CA ILE A 105 -22.37 -2.73 0.06
C ILE A 105 -23.69 -2.66 -0.71
N ASP A 106 -23.64 -2.51 -2.03
CA ASP A 106 -24.83 -2.47 -2.86
C ASP A 106 -25.55 -3.84 -2.90
N ALA A 107 -24.80 -4.93 -2.91
CA ALA A 107 -25.38 -6.27 -2.77
C ALA A 107 -26.06 -6.47 -1.40
N GLN A 108 -25.48 -5.92 -0.32
CA GLN A 108 -26.09 -5.93 1.02
C GLN A 108 -27.38 -5.10 1.05
N LYS A 109 -27.35 -3.87 0.53
CA LYS A 109 -28.57 -3.00 0.45
C LYS A 109 -29.70 -3.63 -0.36
N ALA A 110 -29.36 -4.40 -1.40
CA ALA A 110 -30.31 -5.12 -2.23
C ALA A 110 -30.81 -6.45 -1.60
N GLY A 111 -30.40 -6.77 -0.37
CA GLY A 111 -30.78 -8.02 0.32
C GLY A 111 -30.17 -9.29 -0.28
N ARG A 112 -29.23 -9.17 -1.23
CA ARG A 112 -28.54 -10.29 -1.89
C ARG A 112 -27.36 -10.84 -1.07
N ARG A 113 -27.03 -10.18 0.04
CA ARG A 113 -25.90 -10.54 0.91
C ARG A 113 -26.15 -10.04 2.34
N GLY A 114 -25.57 -10.73 3.32
CA GLY A 114 -25.52 -10.29 4.72
C GLY A 114 -24.54 -9.13 4.94
N THR A 115 -24.21 -8.88 6.19
CA THR A 115 -23.28 -7.81 6.58
C THR A 115 -21.94 -7.94 5.86
N VAL A 116 -21.50 -6.86 5.23
CA VAL A 116 -20.15 -6.77 4.61
C VAL A 116 -19.08 -6.82 5.70
N THR A 117 -18.08 -7.63 5.48
CA THR A 117 -16.99 -7.88 6.43
C THR A 117 -15.63 -7.58 5.80
N ALA A 118 -14.71 -7.01 6.57
CA ALA A 118 -13.34 -6.79 6.15
C ALA A 118 -12.34 -7.20 7.22
N VAL A 119 -11.19 -7.67 6.78
CA VAL A 119 -10.04 -7.94 7.66
C VAL A 119 -8.90 -7.01 7.25
N VAL A 120 -8.35 -6.30 8.22
CA VAL A 120 -7.15 -5.46 8.04
C VAL A 120 -5.98 -6.18 8.72
N VAL A 121 -4.96 -6.51 7.95
CA VAL A 121 -3.74 -7.19 8.45
C VAL A 121 -2.64 -6.15 8.63
N GLY A 122 -2.33 -5.85 9.89
CA GLY A 122 -1.43 -4.79 10.34
C GLY A 122 -2.19 -3.63 10.97
N ALA A 123 -1.82 -3.27 12.21
CA ALA A 123 -2.42 -2.18 12.99
C ALA A 123 -1.49 -0.95 13.09
N GLY A 124 -0.70 -0.68 12.05
CA GLY A 124 0.00 0.59 11.86
C GLY A 124 -0.95 1.70 11.40
N TYR A 125 -0.41 2.88 11.09
CA TYR A 125 -1.22 4.06 10.68
C TYR A 125 -2.17 3.76 9.51
N ILE A 126 -1.66 3.18 8.41
CA ILE A 126 -2.47 2.88 7.22
C ILE A 126 -3.57 1.87 7.56
N GLY A 127 -3.24 0.82 8.34
CA GLY A 127 -4.22 -0.20 8.73
C GLY A 127 -5.34 0.37 9.58
N LEU A 128 -5.03 1.22 10.56
CA LEU A 128 -6.03 1.84 11.42
C LEU A 128 -6.90 2.86 10.67
N GLU A 129 -6.31 3.68 9.81
CA GLU A 129 -7.07 4.58 8.93
C GLU A 129 -8.01 3.80 8.00
N MET A 130 -7.57 2.66 7.46
CA MET A 130 -8.45 1.81 6.66
C MET A 130 -9.57 1.19 7.51
N ALA A 131 -9.26 0.68 8.69
CA ALA A 131 -10.25 0.12 9.60
C ALA A 131 -11.33 1.14 9.97
N GLU A 132 -10.93 2.38 10.31
CA GLU A 132 -11.85 3.48 10.59
C GLU A 132 -12.75 3.81 9.40
N ASN A 133 -12.16 3.97 8.21
CA ASN A 133 -12.90 4.35 7.00
C ASN A 133 -13.83 3.23 6.52
N LEU A 134 -13.44 1.96 6.64
CA LEU A 134 -14.32 0.82 6.36
C LEU A 134 -15.48 0.76 7.37
N HIS A 135 -15.17 0.93 8.66
CA HIS A 135 -16.19 0.98 9.69
C HIS A 135 -17.19 2.14 9.48
N HIS A 136 -16.70 3.32 9.08
CA HIS A 136 -17.54 4.47 8.73
C HIS A 136 -18.55 4.15 7.61
N ARG A 137 -18.17 3.26 6.68
CA ARG A 137 -19.06 2.74 5.60
C ARG A 137 -20.03 1.65 6.07
N GLY A 138 -20.09 1.33 7.37
CA GLY A 138 -20.94 0.30 7.93
C GLY A 138 -20.42 -1.13 7.74
N VAL A 139 -19.15 -1.30 7.41
CA VAL A 139 -18.49 -2.61 7.30
C VAL A 139 -18.14 -3.12 8.69
N LYS A 140 -18.35 -4.41 8.94
CA LYS A 140 -17.82 -5.07 10.12
C LYS A 140 -16.33 -5.34 9.91
N VAL A 141 -15.48 -4.80 10.77
CA VAL A 141 -14.02 -4.83 10.60
C VAL A 141 -13.37 -5.63 11.73
N ASP A 142 -12.46 -6.50 11.34
CA ASP A 142 -11.50 -7.17 12.22
C ASP A 142 -10.07 -6.73 11.85
N VAL A 143 -9.27 -6.35 12.84
CA VAL A 143 -7.85 -5.96 12.68
C VAL A 143 -6.98 -7.06 13.28
N VAL A 144 -6.02 -7.55 12.52
CA VAL A 144 -5.05 -8.58 12.91
C VAL A 144 -3.67 -7.94 13.02
N GLU A 145 -3.03 -8.05 14.19
CA GLU A 145 -1.71 -7.44 14.44
C GLU A 145 -0.79 -8.44 15.14
N LEU A 146 0.42 -8.60 14.60
CA LEU A 146 1.44 -9.48 15.13
C LEU A 146 1.99 -8.99 16.48
N ALA A 147 2.11 -7.67 16.65
CA ALA A 147 2.55 -7.06 17.90
C ALA A 147 1.49 -7.20 19.01
N PRO A 148 1.89 -7.09 20.29
CA PRO A 148 0.95 -7.15 21.42
C PRO A 148 0.06 -5.92 21.56
N GLN A 149 0.28 -4.87 20.74
CA GLN A 149 -0.49 -3.63 20.71
C GLN A 149 -0.65 -3.10 19.29
N ILE A 150 -1.63 -2.23 19.08
CA ILE A 150 -1.73 -1.42 17.86
C ILE A 150 -0.63 -0.34 17.85
N LEU A 151 -0.38 0.27 16.68
CA LEU A 151 0.65 1.33 16.53
C LEU A 151 1.98 0.94 17.18
N PRO A 152 2.65 -0.14 16.78
CA PRO A 152 3.86 -0.63 17.43
C PRO A 152 4.97 0.42 17.68
N PRO A 153 5.08 1.49 16.86
CA PRO A 153 6.09 2.54 17.08
C PRO A 153 5.81 3.50 18.25
N VAL A 154 4.60 3.49 18.84
CA VAL A 154 4.27 4.37 19.97
C VAL A 154 4.26 3.60 21.29
N ASP A 155 4.39 4.32 22.41
CA ASP A 155 4.35 3.74 23.75
C ASP A 155 2.96 3.15 24.06
N ALA A 156 2.93 2.10 24.88
CA ALA A 156 1.72 1.34 25.14
C ALA A 156 0.60 2.16 25.83
N ASP A 157 0.97 3.14 26.64
CA ASP A 157 0.02 4.06 27.29
C ASP A 157 -0.64 5.02 26.29
N ILE A 158 0.04 5.33 25.18
CA ILE A 158 -0.52 6.11 24.06
C ILE A 158 -1.40 5.23 23.15
N ALA A 159 -1.04 3.96 22.93
CA ALA A 159 -1.83 3.03 22.14
C ALA A 159 -3.13 2.59 22.85
N ALA A 160 -3.12 2.40 24.16
CA ALA A 160 -4.22 1.84 24.92
C ALA A 160 -5.56 2.62 24.82
N PRO A 161 -5.61 3.98 24.85
CA PRO A 161 -6.84 4.72 24.60
C PRO A 161 -7.43 4.46 23.21
N VAL A 162 -6.57 4.34 22.19
CA VAL A 162 -7.00 4.07 20.80
C VAL A 162 -7.56 2.66 20.70
N GLU A 163 -6.90 1.65 21.28
CA GLU A 163 -7.43 0.27 21.34
C GLU A 163 -8.81 0.22 21.99
N ARG A 164 -8.97 0.89 23.12
CA ARG A 164 -10.26 0.97 23.81
C ARG A 164 -11.33 1.59 22.94
N HIS A 165 -10.99 2.66 22.23
CA HIS A 165 -11.91 3.34 21.31
C HIS A 165 -12.35 2.40 20.18
N LEU A 166 -11.42 1.68 19.54
CA LEU A 166 -11.72 0.73 18.46
C LEU A 166 -12.66 -0.37 18.96
N ARG A 167 -12.38 -0.97 20.13
CA ARG A 167 -13.23 -1.99 20.74
C ARG A 167 -14.63 -1.46 21.07
N MET A 168 -14.75 -0.25 21.61
CA MET A 168 -16.05 0.38 21.89
C MET A 168 -16.85 0.64 20.60
N ARG A 169 -16.17 0.85 19.45
CA ARG A 169 -16.82 0.97 18.14
C ARG A 169 -17.18 -0.38 17.52
N GLY A 170 -16.87 -1.51 18.18
CA GLY A 170 -17.17 -2.84 17.67
C GLY A 170 -16.18 -3.36 16.64
N ILE A 171 -15.00 -2.72 16.50
CA ILE A 171 -13.91 -3.23 15.67
C ILE A 171 -13.24 -4.38 16.44
N GLY A 172 -13.15 -5.56 15.81
CA GLY A 172 -12.43 -6.71 16.37
C GLY A 172 -10.92 -6.47 16.34
N LEU A 173 -10.23 -6.73 17.47
CA LEU A 173 -8.76 -6.64 17.56
C LEU A 173 -8.17 -7.98 17.94
N HIS A 174 -7.38 -8.56 17.03
CA HIS A 174 -6.64 -9.81 17.19
C HIS A 174 -5.15 -9.47 17.30
N LEU A 175 -4.72 -9.12 18.52
CA LEU A 175 -3.32 -8.76 18.83
C LEU A 175 -2.49 -10.02 19.10
N SER A 176 -1.16 -9.92 19.03
CA SER A 176 -0.22 -11.03 19.12
C SER A 176 -0.58 -12.17 18.17
N THR A 177 -1.13 -11.83 17.00
CA THR A 177 -1.73 -12.79 16.08
C THR A 177 -1.35 -12.41 14.64
N ALA A 178 -1.02 -13.41 13.83
CA ALA A 178 -0.68 -13.23 12.42
C ALA A 178 -1.69 -13.94 11.50
N ALA A 179 -1.93 -13.38 10.32
CA ALA A 179 -2.54 -14.12 9.23
C ALA A 179 -1.57 -15.23 8.78
N ALA A 180 -2.08 -16.44 8.57
CA ALA A 180 -1.31 -17.61 8.17
C ALA A 180 -1.61 -18.03 6.72
N ALA A 181 -2.87 -17.90 6.28
CA ALA A 181 -3.28 -18.26 4.93
C ALA A 181 -4.58 -17.52 4.54
N PHE A 182 -4.80 -17.45 3.23
CA PHE A 182 -6.02 -16.92 2.63
C PHE A 182 -6.62 -18.03 1.74
N GLN A 183 -7.87 -18.43 2.03
CA GLN A 183 -8.53 -19.50 1.30
C GLN A 183 -9.77 -18.94 0.59
N PRO A 184 -10.01 -19.28 -0.68
CA PRO A 184 -11.25 -18.93 -1.34
C PRO A 184 -12.45 -19.44 -0.54
N LEU A 185 -13.42 -18.60 -0.33
CA LEU A 185 -14.66 -18.97 0.32
C LEU A 185 -15.79 -18.90 -0.71
N ALA A 186 -16.19 -20.06 -1.25
CA ALA A 186 -17.37 -20.14 -2.11
C ALA A 186 -18.61 -19.86 -1.28
N ASP A 187 -19.36 -18.80 -1.58
CA ASP A 187 -20.72 -18.70 -1.10
C ASP A 187 -21.71 -19.02 -2.24
N ALA A 188 -22.98 -19.27 -1.83
CA ALA A 188 -24.01 -19.71 -2.76
C ALA A 188 -24.31 -18.69 -3.88
N ASP A 189 -23.87 -17.45 -3.72
CA ASP A 189 -24.13 -16.33 -4.64
C ASP A 189 -22.96 -16.06 -5.59
N GLY A 190 -21.89 -16.90 -5.56
CA GLY A 190 -20.72 -16.79 -6.46
C GLY A 190 -19.84 -15.56 -6.16
N ASN A 191 -19.95 -14.99 -4.97
CA ASN A 191 -19.10 -13.86 -4.58
C ASN A 191 -17.71 -14.33 -4.19
N ASP A 192 -16.69 -13.61 -4.67
CA ASP A 192 -15.26 -13.79 -4.34
C ASP A 192 -14.97 -13.36 -2.89
N ARG A 193 -15.34 -14.21 -1.93
CA ARG A 193 -15.00 -14.02 -0.52
C ARG A 193 -13.74 -14.79 -0.16
N VAL A 194 -13.13 -14.42 0.93
CA VAL A 194 -11.91 -15.06 1.42
C VAL A 194 -12.04 -15.41 2.91
N SER A 195 -11.52 -16.55 3.27
CA SER A 195 -11.31 -17.00 4.63
C SER A 195 -9.86 -16.67 5.01
N VAL A 196 -9.68 -15.93 6.09
CA VAL A 196 -8.37 -15.57 6.64
C VAL A 196 -8.09 -16.49 7.83
N GLU A 197 -7.15 -17.39 7.68
CA GLU A 197 -6.69 -18.28 8.76
C GLU A 197 -5.65 -17.56 9.61
N LEU A 198 -5.83 -17.56 10.91
CA LEU A 198 -4.91 -16.97 11.86
C LEU A 198 -4.05 -18.06 12.52
N ASN A 199 -2.81 -17.71 12.89
CA ASN A 199 -1.91 -18.62 13.61
C ASN A 199 -2.45 -19.05 14.99
N SER A 200 -3.45 -18.37 15.51
CA SER A 200 -4.19 -18.76 16.72
C SER A 200 -5.18 -19.91 16.50
N GLY A 201 -5.39 -20.37 15.26
CA GLY A 201 -6.43 -21.32 14.87
C GLY A 201 -7.79 -20.68 14.59
N THR A 202 -7.94 -19.37 14.78
CA THR A 202 -9.16 -18.64 14.44
C THR A 202 -9.25 -18.43 12.94
N THR A 203 -10.47 -18.49 12.41
CA THR A 203 -10.75 -18.19 11.00
C THR A 203 -11.71 -17.02 10.89
N LEU A 204 -11.33 -16.00 10.11
CA LEU A 204 -12.15 -14.83 9.83
C LEU A 204 -12.64 -14.88 8.38
N LYS A 205 -13.92 -14.56 8.14
CA LYS A 205 -14.50 -14.49 6.79
C LYS A 205 -14.54 -13.03 6.36
N ALA A 206 -14.07 -12.74 5.15
CA ALA A 206 -13.98 -11.38 4.64
C ALA A 206 -14.45 -11.27 3.18
N ASP A 207 -15.06 -10.15 2.87
CA ASP A 207 -15.37 -9.69 1.52
C ASP A 207 -14.20 -8.91 0.93
N LEU A 208 -13.36 -8.37 1.82
CA LEU A 208 -12.17 -7.59 1.51
C LEU A 208 -11.11 -7.79 2.59
N VAL A 209 -9.87 -8.01 2.19
CA VAL A 209 -8.70 -8.00 3.08
C VAL A 209 -7.79 -6.86 2.66
N ILE A 210 -7.37 -6.04 3.61
CA ILE A 210 -6.36 -5.00 3.41
C ILE A 210 -5.06 -5.45 4.07
N LEU A 211 -4.02 -5.62 3.26
CA LEU A 211 -2.66 -5.89 3.75
C LEU A 211 -1.97 -4.56 4.05
N ALA A 212 -1.84 -4.26 5.33
CA ALA A 212 -1.12 -3.11 5.86
C ALA A 212 0.10 -3.54 6.71
N ALA A 213 0.77 -4.63 6.27
CA ALA A 213 1.89 -5.28 6.98
C ALA A 213 3.23 -4.52 6.85
N GLY A 214 3.19 -3.23 6.55
CA GLY A 214 4.35 -2.37 6.40
C GLY A 214 4.77 -2.13 4.95
N VAL A 215 5.87 -1.40 4.81
CA VAL A 215 6.48 -1.04 3.52
C VAL A 215 7.97 -1.38 3.53
N LYS A 216 8.54 -1.59 2.36
CA LYS A 216 9.99 -1.76 2.16
C LYS A 216 10.47 -0.79 1.09
N PRO A 217 11.71 -0.27 1.16
CA PRO A 217 12.27 0.57 0.13
C PRO A 217 12.22 -0.08 -1.26
N ALA A 218 11.81 0.67 -2.28
CA ALA A 218 11.77 0.22 -3.68
C ALA A 218 13.17 0.34 -4.30
N VAL A 219 14.04 -0.66 -4.10
CA VAL A 219 15.48 -0.56 -4.40
C VAL A 219 15.98 -1.51 -5.50
N GLN A 220 15.09 -2.25 -6.17
CA GLN A 220 15.55 -3.24 -7.16
C GLN A 220 16.35 -2.59 -8.29
N LEU A 221 15.84 -1.51 -8.89
CA LEU A 221 16.52 -0.74 -9.93
C LEU A 221 17.90 -0.24 -9.48
N VAL A 222 18.02 0.15 -8.21
CA VAL A 222 19.26 0.64 -7.60
C VAL A 222 20.28 -0.46 -7.42
N LYS A 223 19.84 -1.65 -6.98
CA LYS A 223 20.68 -2.86 -6.88
C LYS A 223 21.24 -3.26 -8.23
N ASP A 224 20.37 -3.30 -9.24
CA ASP A 224 20.74 -3.72 -10.59
C ASP A 224 21.74 -2.74 -11.23
N ALA A 225 21.67 -1.45 -10.86
CA ALA A 225 22.63 -0.42 -11.24
C ALA A 225 23.94 -0.42 -10.41
N GLY A 226 24.08 -1.31 -9.41
CA GLY A 226 25.26 -1.38 -8.56
C GLY A 226 25.47 -0.15 -7.66
N ILE A 227 24.39 0.53 -7.27
CA ILE A 227 24.42 1.63 -6.28
C ILE A 227 24.35 1.03 -4.87
N GLU A 228 25.12 1.59 -3.95
CA GLU A 228 25.28 1.07 -2.57
C GLU A 228 23.99 1.24 -1.77
N LEU A 229 23.62 0.18 -1.04
CA LEU A 229 22.52 0.20 -0.08
C LEU A 229 23.05 0.27 1.35
N GLY A 230 22.24 0.82 2.25
CA GLY A 230 22.50 0.82 3.69
C GLY A 230 22.18 -0.53 4.35
N GLU A 231 22.43 -0.60 5.66
CA GLU A 231 22.26 -1.84 6.44
C GLU A 231 20.82 -2.31 6.54
N ARG A 232 19.85 -1.38 6.52
CA ARG A 232 18.40 -1.67 6.55
C ARG A 232 17.79 -1.86 5.17
N GLY A 233 18.64 -1.78 4.12
CA GLY A 233 18.25 -2.04 2.74
C GLY A 233 17.69 -0.84 1.98
N GLY A 234 17.76 0.37 2.53
CA GLY A 234 17.47 1.62 1.82
C GLY A 234 18.67 2.08 0.97
N ILE A 235 18.46 3.06 0.10
CA ILE A 235 19.55 3.67 -0.68
C ILE A 235 20.44 4.47 0.26
N LYS A 236 21.71 4.09 0.37
CA LYS A 236 22.69 4.81 1.20
C LYS A 236 23.00 6.17 0.57
N VAL A 237 22.86 7.24 1.37
CA VAL A 237 23.17 8.60 0.93
C VAL A 237 24.01 9.34 1.98
N ASP A 238 24.72 10.36 1.52
CA ASP A 238 25.42 11.31 2.40
C ASP A 238 24.47 12.44 2.88
N THR A 239 25.00 13.37 3.68
CA THR A 239 24.24 14.53 4.19
C THR A 239 23.73 15.50 3.10
N HIS A 240 24.14 15.31 1.86
CA HIS A 240 23.69 16.06 0.68
C HIS A 240 22.78 15.22 -0.23
N MET A 241 22.28 14.08 0.27
CA MET A 241 21.44 13.13 -0.47
C MET A 241 22.12 12.50 -1.69
N ARG A 242 23.48 12.50 -1.74
CA ARG A 242 24.22 11.82 -2.82
C ARG A 242 24.39 10.34 -2.49
N THR A 243 24.20 9.51 -3.51
CA THR A 243 24.46 8.07 -3.42
C THR A 243 25.96 7.76 -3.55
N SER A 244 26.33 6.49 -3.67
CA SER A 244 27.69 6.06 -4.02
C SER A 244 28.16 6.56 -5.41
N ASP A 245 27.24 7.06 -6.24
CA ASP A 245 27.54 7.72 -7.52
C ASP A 245 27.40 9.24 -7.39
N PRO A 246 28.44 10.05 -7.72
CA PRO A 246 28.41 11.50 -7.54
C PRO A 246 27.43 12.24 -8.46
N SER A 247 26.88 11.57 -9.47
CA SER A 247 25.87 12.10 -10.38
C SER A 247 24.45 11.69 -9.99
N ILE A 248 24.29 10.78 -9.00
CA ILE A 248 23.00 10.20 -8.61
C ILE A 248 22.68 10.57 -7.16
N TYR A 249 21.50 11.11 -6.97
CA TYR A 249 20.92 11.51 -5.68
C TYR A 249 19.70 10.65 -5.38
N ALA A 250 19.35 10.51 -4.11
CA ALA A 250 18.10 9.84 -3.72
C ALA A 250 17.42 10.58 -2.57
N ALA A 251 16.08 10.57 -2.57
CA ALA A 251 15.27 11.18 -1.51
C ALA A 251 13.96 10.42 -1.29
N GLY A 252 13.36 10.60 -0.11
CA GLY A 252 12.08 9.99 0.29
C GLY A 252 12.23 8.61 0.91
N ASP A 253 11.15 7.81 0.89
CA ASP A 253 11.03 6.53 1.62
C ASP A 253 11.98 5.42 1.14
N ALA A 254 12.69 5.63 0.04
CA ALA A 254 13.68 4.67 -0.45
C ALA A 254 15.07 4.84 0.19
N VAL A 255 15.29 5.90 0.95
CA VAL A 255 16.61 6.32 1.43
C VAL A 255 16.91 5.80 2.84
N GLU A 256 18.19 5.56 3.09
CA GLU A 256 18.78 5.28 4.41
C GLU A 256 19.97 6.21 4.65
N THR A 257 19.89 6.99 5.73
CA THR A 257 20.94 7.95 6.18
C THR A 257 21.70 7.41 7.37
#